data_ac7dc592e60232c2815ebec54f693e7d
#
_entry.id   ac7dc592e60232c2815ebec54f693e7d
#
_cell.length_a   1.000
_cell.length_b   1.000
_cell.length_c   1.000
_cell.angle_alpha   90.00
_cell.angle_beta   90.00
_cell.angle_gamma   90.00
#
_symmetry.space_group_name_H-M   'P 1'
#
loop_
_entity.id
_entity.type
_entity.pdbx_description
1 polymer ?
#
loop_
_entity_poly.entity_id
_entity_poly.type
_entity_poly.pdbx_seq_one_letter_code
_entity_poly.pdbx_strand_id
1 'polypeptide(L)'
;MQLPLSLQQALENMASKVPLNSLRDAYQQLSEAYHRGENSLASFHQPNHILAYLLARMPATYAAVYQALESIKRRLPDWTCKRLIDLGAGPGTASWAAAEVFDELESIVLFEQSQQMLTAGKTLASDAEKDVLRKSKWFLQNLQSPLSLPQADLAIFSYVCAEIDCLDLIIRLWKQKMMVLIVEPGTPKGFANILSIRNQLLELGAHIAAPCPHHLACPTASWCHFPARVERTKVHKLLKEGSLGYEDEKYSYVALSPFPCPSLEGRIVENPQNLSGHVKFSVCTNK
;
A
#
# COMPACT_ATOMS: atom_id res chain seq x y z
N MET A 1 4.52 -10.61 -9.59
CA MET A 1 4.91 -9.20 -9.80
C MET A 1 6.32 -9.01 -9.32
N GLN A 2 7.13 -8.22 -10.03
CA GLN A 2 8.49 -7.84 -9.65
C GLN A 2 8.54 -6.35 -9.28
N LEU A 3 9.51 -5.98 -8.45
CA LEU A 3 9.83 -4.57 -8.23
C LEU A 3 10.43 -3.95 -9.52
N PRO A 4 10.32 -2.62 -9.71
CA PRO A 4 11.08 -1.92 -10.75
C PRO A 4 12.58 -2.26 -10.66
N LEU A 5 13.23 -2.40 -11.81
CA LEU A 5 14.62 -2.88 -11.86
C LEU A 5 15.57 -1.99 -11.05
N SER A 6 15.45 -0.67 -11.17
CA SER A 6 16.26 0.28 -10.40
C SER A 6 16.06 0.13 -8.89
N LEU A 7 14.81 -0.08 -8.42
CA LEU A 7 14.53 -0.33 -7.01
C LEU A 7 15.13 -1.65 -6.53
N GLN A 8 15.00 -2.72 -7.32
CA GLN A 8 15.58 -4.02 -6.99
C GLN A 8 17.10 -3.92 -6.87
N GLN A 9 17.76 -3.27 -7.82
CA GLN A 9 19.22 -3.06 -7.80
C GLN A 9 19.67 -2.23 -6.61
N ALA A 10 18.96 -1.15 -6.28
CA ALA A 10 19.25 -0.33 -5.10
C ALA A 10 19.17 -1.15 -3.81
N LEU A 11 18.12 -1.96 -3.65
CA LEU A 11 17.97 -2.85 -2.50
C LEU A 11 19.08 -3.92 -2.42
N GLU A 12 19.45 -4.53 -3.54
CA GLU A 12 20.52 -5.51 -3.61
C GLU A 12 21.90 -4.88 -3.30
N ASN A 13 22.15 -3.67 -3.80
CA ASN A 13 23.36 -2.91 -3.49
C ASN A 13 23.46 -2.55 -1.99
N MET A 14 22.34 -2.20 -1.35
CA MET A 14 22.32 -1.97 0.09
C MET A 14 22.56 -3.27 0.87
N ALA A 15 21.93 -4.37 0.45
CA ALA A 15 22.06 -5.68 1.10
C ALA A 15 23.48 -6.26 0.99
N SER A 16 24.20 -6.02 -0.12
CA SER A 16 25.55 -6.54 -0.35
C SER A 16 26.58 -6.00 0.65
N LYS A 17 26.29 -4.87 1.30
CA LYS A 17 27.18 -4.21 2.29
C LYS A 17 27.01 -4.74 3.71
N VAL A 18 26.05 -5.64 3.95
CA VAL A 18 25.71 -6.15 5.29
C VAL A 18 25.76 -7.67 5.30
N PRO A 19 26.39 -8.32 6.29
CA PRO A 19 26.39 -9.77 6.41
C PRO A 19 24.98 -10.33 6.48
N LEU A 20 24.71 -11.41 5.73
CA LEU A 20 23.38 -12.02 5.64
C LEU A 20 22.84 -12.44 7.02
N ASN A 21 23.69 -12.98 7.89
CA ASN A 21 23.27 -13.37 9.25
C ASN A 21 22.76 -12.17 10.06
N SER A 22 23.42 -11.03 9.98
CA SER A 22 22.96 -9.80 10.66
C SER A 22 21.60 -9.31 10.13
N LEU A 23 21.33 -9.51 8.83
CA LEU A 23 20.03 -9.19 8.24
C LEU A 23 18.94 -10.19 8.67
N ARG A 24 19.28 -11.48 8.81
CA ARG A 24 18.35 -12.50 9.33
C ARG A 24 17.96 -12.23 10.76
N ASP A 25 18.95 -11.95 11.63
CA ASP A 25 18.71 -11.62 13.03
C ASP A 25 17.80 -10.39 13.15
N ALA A 26 18.09 -9.35 12.36
CA ALA A 26 17.26 -8.14 12.33
C ALA A 26 15.83 -8.42 11.83
N TYR A 27 15.68 -9.24 10.78
CA TYR A 27 14.37 -9.64 10.29
C TYR A 27 13.58 -10.44 11.32
N GLN A 28 14.22 -11.38 12.01
CA GLN A 28 13.57 -12.19 13.04
C GLN A 28 13.07 -11.31 14.19
N GLN A 29 13.89 -10.36 14.68
CA GLN A 29 13.49 -9.39 15.71
C GLN A 29 12.29 -8.56 15.28
N LEU A 30 12.25 -8.06 14.03
CA LEU A 30 11.11 -7.33 13.49
C LEU A 30 9.84 -8.21 13.39
N SER A 31 9.99 -9.45 12.97
CA SER A 31 8.88 -10.40 12.86
C SER A 31 8.27 -10.70 14.23
N GLU A 32 9.10 -10.92 15.23
CA GLU A 32 8.67 -11.16 16.62
C GLU A 32 7.95 -9.93 17.21
N ALA A 33 8.52 -8.71 17.00
CA ALA A 33 7.90 -7.46 17.44
C ALA A 33 6.51 -7.27 16.79
N TYR A 34 6.39 -7.53 15.49
CA TYR A 34 5.11 -7.47 14.77
C TYR A 34 4.08 -8.48 15.33
N HIS A 35 4.50 -9.72 15.63
CA HIS A 35 3.62 -10.73 16.23
C HIS A 35 3.15 -10.35 17.63
N ARG A 36 3.96 -9.60 18.40
CA ARG A 36 3.57 -9.03 19.71
C ARG A 36 2.65 -7.80 19.58
N GLY A 37 2.38 -7.33 18.37
CA GLY A 37 1.56 -6.14 18.13
C GLY A 37 2.28 -4.82 18.47
N GLU A 38 3.60 -4.82 18.51
CA GLU A 38 4.39 -3.61 18.73
C GLU A 38 4.29 -2.68 17.51
N ASN A 39 4.33 -1.38 17.77
CA ASN A 39 4.34 -0.38 16.70
C ASN A 39 5.61 -0.53 15.85
N SER A 40 5.48 -0.44 14.54
CA SER A 40 6.60 -0.58 13.59
C SER A 40 7.76 0.37 13.92
N LEU A 41 7.46 1.61 14.32
CA LEU A 41 8.48 2.60 14.69
C LEU A 41 9.29 2.23 15.94
N ALA A 42 8.63 1.63 16.93
CA ALA A 42 9.28 1.18 18.15
C ALA A 42 10.24 0.01 17.90
N SER A 43 10.16 -0.63 16.75
CA SER A 43 10.95 -1.80 16.37
C SER A 43 12.24 -1.46 15.60
N PHE A 44 12.40 -0.21 15.12
CA PHE A 44 13.55 0.21 14.32
C PHE A 44 14.70 0.77 15.18
N HIS A 45 15.33 -0.07 16.00
CA HIS A 45 16.41 0.35 16.89
C HIS A 45 17.80 0.41 16.22
N GLN A 46 17.98 -0.28 15.09
CA GLN A 46 19.28 -0.41 14.41
C GLN A 46 19.14 -0.21 12.89
N PRO A 47 20.18 0.25 12.19
CA PRO A 47 20.16 0.40 10.73
C PRO A 47 19.79 -0.89 9.98
N ASN A 48 20.21 -2.05 10.49
CA ASN A 48 19.91 -3.34 9.88
C ASN A 48 18.43 -3.70 9.96
N HIS A 49 17.67 -3.19 10.94
CA HIS A 49 16.22 -3.35 11.00
C HIS A 49 15.53 -2.67 9.81
N ILE A 50 15.96 -1.47 9.45
CA ILE A 50 15.44 -0.75 8.28
C ILE A 50 15.72 -1.56 7.01
N LEU A 51 16.95 -2.01 6.82
CA LEU A 51 17.31 -2.77 5.64
C LEU A 51 16.57 -4.12 5.57
N ALA A 52 16.43 -4.83 6.68
CA ALA A 52 15.65 -6.06 6.75
C ALA A 52 14.16 -5.82 6.40
N TYR A 53 13.58 -4.70 6.88
CA TYR A 53 12.25 -4.28 6.51
C TYR A 53 12.13 -4.00 5.00
N LEU A 54 13.05 -3.23 4.43
CA LEU A 54 13.08 -2.92 2.99
C LEU A 54 13.12 -4.20 2.15
N LEU A 55 13.96 -5.16 2.53
CA LEU A 55 14.15 -6.40 1.78
C LEU A 55 12.98 -7.37 1.90
N ALA A 56 12.29 -7.39 3.04
CA ALA A 56 11.26 -8.40 3.34
C ALA A 56 9.83 -7.87 3.20
N ARG A 57 9.56 -6.59 3.52
CA ARG A 57 8.20 -6.04 3.54
C ARG A 57 7.90 -5.12 2.36
N MET A 58 8.87 -4.33 1.91
CA MET A 58 8.66 -3.41 0.79
C MET A 58 8.14 -4.10 -0.48
N PRO A 59 8.65 -5.30 -0.90
CA PRO A 59 8.13 -5.99 -2.07
C PRO A 59 6.64 -6.36 -1.96
N ALA A 60 6.23 -6.83 -0.78
CA ALA A 60 4.86 -7.23 -0.51
C ALA A 60 3.90 -6.02 -0.51
N THR A 61 4.28 -4.94 0.18
CA THR A 61 3.53 -3.67 0.19
C THR A 61 3.44 -3.06 -1.22
N TYR A 62 4.54 -3.08 -1.97
CA TYR A 62 4.55 -2.62 -3.36
C TYR A 62 3.52 -3.36 -4.21
N ALA A 63 3.51 -4.70 -4.14
CA ALA A 63 2.58 -5.52 -4.92
C ALA A 63 1.10 -5.25 -4.57
N ALA A 64 0.79 -5.08 -3.28
CA ALA A 64 -0.55 -4.76 -2.81
C ALA A 64 -1.02 -3.38 -3.32
N VAL A 65 -0.20 -2.34 -3.15
CA VAL A 65 -0.51 -0.98 -3.58
C VAL A 65 -0.61 -0.90 -5.11
N TYR A 66 0.32 -1.51 -5.83
CA TYR A 66 0.30 -1.55 -7.29
C TYR A 66 -1.03 -2.13 -7.81
N GLN A 67 -1.47 -3.28 -7.28
CA GLN A 67 -2.75 -3.88 -7.71
C GLN A 67 -3.97 -3.03 -7.35
N ALA A 68 -3.94 -2.35 -6.21
CA ALA A 68 -5.01 -1.42 -5.83
C ALA A 68 -5.08 -0.23 -6.80
N LEU A 69 -3.93 0.36 -7.16
CA LEU A 69 -3.83 1.45 -8.14
C LEU A 69 -4.25 1.02 -9.55
N GLU A 70 -3.80 -0.16 -10.00
CA GLU A 70 -4.24 -0.76 -11.25
C GLU A 70 -5.75 -0.97 -11.31
N SER A 71 -6.37 -1.31 -10.18
CA SER A 71 -7.81 -1.44 -10.10
C SER A 71 -8.52 -0.10 -10.27
N ILE A 72 -7.96 1.00 -9.76
CA ILE A 72 -8.46 2.36 -9.98
C ILE A 72 -8.31 2.74 -11.46
N LYS A 73 -7.11 2.60 -12.03
CA LYS A 73 -6.81 2.95 -13.43
C LYS A 73 -7.73 2.23 -14.41
N ARG A 74 -7.95 0.93 -14.20
CA ARG A 74 -8.86 0.13 -15.06
C ARG A 74 -10.33 0.54 -14.95
N ARG A 75 -10.75 0.99 -13.77
CA ARG A 75 -12.14 1.41 -13.56
C ARG A 75 -12.40 2.85 -14.01
N LEU A 76 -11.39 3.68 -13.99
CA LEU A 76 -11.43 5.10 -14.34
C LEU A 76 -10.36 5.40 -15.41
N PRO A 77 -10.50 4.87 -16.64
CA PRO A 77 -9.45 4.97 -17.67
C PRO A 77 -9.18 6.42 -18.13
N ASP A 78 -10.18 7.29 -18.01
CA ASP A 78 -10.07 8.71 -18.38
C ASP A 78 -9.61 9.62 -17.22
N TRP A 79 -9.47 9.07 -16.01
CA TRP A 79 -8.95 9.81 -14.87
C TRP A 79 -7.43 9.74 -14.83
N THR A 80 -6.79 10.90 -14.69
CA THR A 80 -5.33 11.02 -14.62
C THR A 80 -4.88 11.44 -13.23
N CYS A 81 -3.79 10.85 -12.76
CA CYS A 81 -3.13 11.21 -11.52
C CYS A 81 -1.82 11.92 -11.83
N LYS A 82 -1.79 13.24 -11.70
CA LYS A 82 -0.59 14.06 -11.92
C LYS A 82 0.14 14.38 -10.62
N ARG A 83 -0.59 14.47 -9.53
CA ARG A 83 -0.06 14.89 -8.21
C ARG A 83 -0.44 13.89 -7.15
N LEU A 84 0.55 13.34 -6.47
CA LEU A 84 0.41 12.34 -5.42
C LEU A 84 0.85 12.90 -4.07
N ILE A 85 0.09 12.58 -3.01
CA ILE A 85 0.54 12.67 -1.63
C ILE A 85 0.59 11.25 -1.03
N ASP A 86 1.72 10.88 -0.46
CA ASP A 86 1.95 9.62 0.23
C ASP A 86 2.06 9.90 1.74
N LEU A 87 1.12 9.42 2.52
CA LEU A 87 0.93 9.76 3.94
C LEU A 87 1.31 8.57 4.82
N GLY A 88 2.30 8.74 5.68
CA GLY A 88 2.97 7.64 6.37
C GLY A 88 3.77 6.80 5.40
N ALA A 89 4.51 7.51 4.53
CA ALA A 89 5.12 6.93 3.33
C ALA A 89 6.15 5.82 3.61
N GLY A 90 6.66 5.73 4.84
CA GLY A 90 7.78 4.82 5.12
C GLY A 90 8.95 5.11 4.18
N PRO A 91 9.46 4.10 3.47
CA PRO A 91 10.52 4.26 2.47
C PRO A 91 9.97 4.70 1.09
N GLY A 92 8.71 5.15 0.98
CA GLY A 92 8.08 5.60 -0.26
C GLY A 92 7.54 4.47 -1.14
N THR A 93 7.22 3.32 -0.57
CA THR A 93 6.79 2.13 -1.34
C THR A 93 5.57 2.39 -2.22
N ALA A 94 4.57 3.10 -1.69
CA ALA A 94 3.36 3.43 -2.44
C ALA A 94 3.65 4.42 -3.57
N SER A 95 4.56 5.35 -3.37
CA SER A 95 5.03 6.29 -4.39
C SER A 95 5.73 5.58 -5.56
N TRP A 96 6.54 4.55 -5.29
CA TRP A 96 7.14 3.71 -6.33
C TRP A 96 6.06 2.99 -7.15
N ALA A 97 5.06 2.40 -6.50
CA ALA A 97 3.96 1.74 -7.18
C ALA A 97 3.13 2.72 -8.02
N ALA A 98 2.85 3.91 -7.50
CA ALA A 98 2.09 4.94 -8.21
C ALA A 98 2.84 5.46 -9.45
N ALA A 99 4.16 5.62 -9.36
CA ALA A 99 4.98 6.04 -10.49
C ALA A 99 4.99 4.99 -11.62
N GLU A 100 4.84 3.71 -11.32
CA GLU A 100 4.74 2.65 -12.34
C GLU A 100 3.33 2.57 -12.97
N VAL A 101 2.30 2.89 -12.21
CA VAL A 101 0.91 2.81 -12.70
C VAL A 101 0.51 4.06 -13.49
N PHE A 102 0.94 5.24 -13.05
CA PHE A 102 0.55 6.52 -13.64
C PHE A 102 1.74 7.19 -14.35
N ASP A 103 1.80 7.04 -15.67
CA ASP A 103 2.88 7.63 -16.48
C ASP A 103 2.80 9.16 -16.53
N GLU A 104 1.62 9.73 -16.27
CA GLU A 104 1.38 11.18 -16.25
C GLU A 104 1.71 11.83 -14.90
N LEU A 105 2.26 11.07 -13.94
CA LEU A 105 2.58 11.56 -12.61
C LEU A 105 3.71 12.61 -12.68
N GLU A 106 3.40 13.84 -12.29
CA GLU A 106 4.29 15.00 -12.39
C GLU A 106 4.95 15.37 -11.06
N SER A 107 4.29 15.06 -9.93
CA SER A 107 4.81 15.39 -8.60
C SER A 107 4.38 14.41 -7.51
N ILE A 108 5.30 14.16 -6.58
CA ILE A 108 5.09 13.32 -5.40
C ILE A 108 5.53 14.10 -4.16
N VAL A 109 4.66 14.13 -3.15
CA VAL A 109 4.95 14.67 -1.83
C VAL A 109 4.74 13.58 -0.80
N LEU A 110 5.75 13.34 0.03
CA LEU A 110 5.75 12.26 1.02
C LEU A 110 5.87 12.83 2.43
N PHE A 111 5.06 12.32 3.33
CA PHE A 111 5.08 12.64 4.75
C PHE A 111 5.41 11.37 5.54
N GLU A 112 6.49 11.42 6.31
CA GLU A 112 6.97 10.29 7.13
C GLU A 112 7.47 10.83 8.47
N GLN A 113 7.14 10.14 9.57
CA GLN A 113 7.57 10.55 10.91
C GLN A 113 8.92 9.94 11.35
N SER A 114 9.33 8.83 10.73
CA SER A 114 10.64 8.21 11.01
C SER A 114 11.73 8.83 10.14
N GLN A 115 12.68 9.52 10.77
CA GLN A 115 13.86 10.05 10.06
C GLN A 115 14.65 8.95 9.34
N GLN A 116 14.70 7.76 9.92
CA GLN A 116 15.41 6.61 9.35
C GLN A 116 14.74 6.09 8.07
N MET A 117 13.41 5.92 8.10
CA MET A 117 12.64 5.52 6.92
C MET A 117 12.69 6.56 5.81
N LEU A 118 12.56 7.84 6.17
CA LEU A 118 12.68 8.95 5.24
C LEU A 118 14.06 8.98 4.58
N THR A 119 15.14 8.78 5.35
CA THR A 119 16.50 8.74 4.80
C THR A 119 16.68 7.56 3.85
N ALA A 120 16.21 6.37 4.24
CA ALA A 120 16.25 5.19 3.40
C ALA A 120 15.46 5.40 2.09
N GLY A 121 14.25 5.97 2.18
CA GLY A 121 13.41 6.28 1.04
C GLY A 121 14.06 7.27 0.07
N LYS A 122 14.66 8.35 0.58
CA LYS A 122 15.43 9.30 -0.24
C LYS A 122 16.60 8.64 -0.96
N THR A 123 17.32 7.76 -0.27
CA THR A 123 18.43 7.01 -0.87
C THR A 123 17.93 6.11 -2.01
N LEU A 124 16.84 5.38 -1.81
CA LEU A 124 16.25 4.57 -2.87
C LEU A 124 15.75 5.43 -4.05
N ALA A 125 15.09 6.54 -3.76
CA ALA A 125 14.55 7.43 -4.78
C ALA A 125 15.64 8.11 -5.62
N SER A 126 16.84 8.34 -5.07
CA SER A 126 17.96 8.97 -5.82
C SER A 126 18.43 8.12 -7.00
N ASP A 127 18.27 6.81 -6.92
CA ASP A 127 18.69 5.85 -7.96
C ASP A 127 17.54 5.45 -8.91
N ALA A 128 16.34 6.05 -8.73
CA ALA A 128 15.17 5.73 -9.54
C ALA A 128 15.35 6.16 -11.01
N GLU A 129 14.86 5.36 -11.94
CA GLU A 129 14.83 5.71 -13.36
C GLU A 129 13.86 6.86 -13.64
N LYS A 130 12.70 6.87 -12.95
CA LYS A 130 11.67 7.90 -13.14
C LYS A 130 12.02 9.18 -12.39
N ASP A 131 12.09 10.28 -13.14
CA ASP A 131 12.39 11.64 -12.64
C ASP A 131 11.47 12.06 -11.48
N VAL A 132 10.20 11.72 -11.56
CA VAL A 132 9.20 12.09 -10.54
C VAL A 132 9.56 11.53 -9.16
N LEU A 133 10.17 10.35 -9.08
CA LEU A 133 10.67 9.78 -7.83
C LEU A 133 11.92 10.52 -7.33
N ARG A 134 12.90 10.78 -8.23
CA ARG A 134 14.13 11.54 -7.87
C ARG A 134 13.83 12.96 -7.38
N LYS A 135 12.79 13.58 -7.94
CA LYS A 135 12.37 14.96 -7.62
C LYS A 135 11.31 15.03 -6.53
N SER A 136 10.94 13.88 -5.92
CA SER A 136 9.93 13.81 -4.88
C SER A 136 10.30 14.63 -3.64
N LYS A 137 9.30 15.23 -3.01
CA LYS A 137 9.47 16.10 -1.84
C LYS A 137 9.13 15.35 -0.58
N TRP A 138 10.05 15.29 0.37
CA TRP A 138 9.93 14.54 1.61
C TRP A 138 9.86 15.46 2.82
N PHE A 139 8.86 15.25 3.66
CA PHE A 139 8.66 15.98 4.91
C PHE A 139 8.72 15.03 6.11
N LEU A 140 9.59 15.37 7.07
CA LEU A 140 9.61 14.69 8.37
C LEU A 140 8.46 15.24 9.20
N GLN A 141 7.36 14.48 9.30
CA GLN A 141 6.12 14.97 9.87
C GLN A 141 5.28 13.85 10.48
N ASN A 142 4.79 14.07 11.69
CA ASN A 142 3.77 13.22 12.29
C ASN A 142 2.38 13.61 11.76
N LEU A 143 1.63 12.66 11.24
CA LEU A 143 0.30 12.88 10.67
C LEU A 143 -0.76 13.30 11.71
N GLN A 144 -0.52 13.04 12.98
CA GLN A 144 -1.40 13.46 14.09
C GLN A 144 -1.16 14.92 14.54
N SER A 145 -0.10 15.56 14.04
CA SER A 145 0.18 16.97 14.27
C SER A 145 -0.52 17.86 13.21
N PRO A 146 -0.72 19.16 13.48
CA PRO A 146 -1.22 20.09 12.48
C PRO A 146 -0.43 20.00 11.18
N LEU A 147 -1.12 19.79 10.06
CA LEU A 147 -0.52 19.47 8.79
C LEU A 147 -1.10 20.35 7.69
N SER A 148 -0.21 21.06 6.97
CA SER A 148 -0.55 21.75 5.73
C SER A 148 -0.23 20.84 4.55
N LEU A 149 -1.26 20.47 3.79
CA LEU A 149 -1.13 19.56 2.66
C LEU A 149 -1.27 20.33 1.34
N PRO A 150 -0.41 20.07 0.36
CA PRO A 150 -0.60 20.62 -0.97
C PRO A 150 -1.83 20.01 -1.63
N GLN A 151 -2.35 20.66 -2.67
CA GLN A 151 -3.40 20.07 -3.50
C GLN A 151 -2.82 18.93 -4.32
N ALA A 152 -3.53 17.80 -4.36
CA ALA A 152 -3.17 16.62 -5.14
C ALA A 152 -4.42 15.98 -5.79
N ASP A 153 -4.17 15.04 -6.69
CA ASP A 153 -5.24 14.27 -7.34
C ASP A 153 -5.51 12.97 -6.56
N LEU A 154 -4.46 12.42 -5.93
CA LEU A 154 -4.51 11.19 -5.14
C LEU A 154 -3.76 11.36 -3.81
N ALA A 155 -4.37 10.91 -2.73
CA ALA A 155 -3.72 10.69 -1.44
C ALA A 155 -3.71 9.19 -1.12
N ILE A 156 -2.56 8.66 -0.68
CA ILE A 156 -2.42 7.25 -0.32
C ILE A 156 -2.09 7.12 1.17
N PHE A 157 -2.78 6.19 1.83
CA PHE A 157 -2.48 5.66 3.16
C PHE A 157 -2.20 4.16 3.01
N SER A 158 -0.96 3.75 3.13
CA SER A 158 -0.56 2.35 2.95
C SER A 158 -0.04 1.77 4.25
N TYR A 159 -0.83 0.92 4.91
CA TYR A 159 -0.54 0.28 6.20
C TYR A 159 -0.36 1.29 7.36
N VAL A 160 -1.11 2.39 7.32
CA VAL A 160 -1.02 3.51 8.27
C VAL A 160 -2.19 3.53 9.25
N CYS A 161 -3.42 3.32 8.75
CA CYS A 161 -4.63 3.46 9.55
C CYS A 161 -4.81 2.33 10.59
N ALA A 162 -4.00 1.28 10.52
CA ALA A 162 -3.91 0.27 11.57
C ALA A 162 -3.10 0.75 12.80
N GLU A 163 -2.22 1.74 12.62
CA GLU A 163 -1.31 2.27 13.64
C GLU A 163 -1.81 3.57 14.27
N ILE A 164 -2.47 4.44 13.48
CA ILE A 164 -2.98 5.73 13.92
C ILE A 164 -4.41 5.98 13.40
N ASP A 165 -5.17 6.79 14.09
CA ASP A 165 -6.46 7.28 13.58
C ASP A 165 -6.23 8.32 12.47
N CYS A 166 -6.66 7.97 11.26
CA CYS A 166 -6.52 8.79 10.06
C CYS A 166 -7.84 9.38 9.57
N LEU A 167 -8.97 9.09 10.22
CA LEU A 167 -10.30 9.37 9.65
C LEU A 167 -10.51 10.85 9.34
N ASP A 168 -10.24 11.73 10.28
CA ASP A 168 -10.42 13.18 10.09
C ASP A 168 -9.54 13.72 8.96
N LEU A 169 -8.31 13.21 8.87
CA LEU A 169 -7.38 13.57 7.79
C LEU A 169 -7.91 13.08 6.43
N ILE A 170 -8.40 11.86 6.35
CA ILE A 170 -9.00 11.28 5.14
C ILE A 170 -10.22 12.10 4.71
N ILE A 171 -11.11 12.43 5.62
CA ILE A 171 -12.30 13.27 5.34
C ILE A 171 -11.88 14.65 4.83
N ARG A 172 -10.87 15.26 5.44
CA ARG A 172 -10.34 16.57 5.01
C ARG A 172 -9.80 16.54 3.59
N LEU A 173 -9.00 15.52 3.23
CA LEU A 173 -8.44 15.34 1.88
C LEU A 173 -9.55 15.12 0.85
N TRP A 174 -10.50 14.25 1.15
CA TRP A 174 -11.64 13.99 0.28
C TRP A 174 -12.50 15.26 0.06
N LYS A 175 -12.76 16.06 1.11
CA LYS A 175 -13.45 17.37 0.98
C LYS A 175 -12.67 18.35 0.11
N GLN A 176 -11.34 18.26 0.05
CA GLN A 176 -10.48 19.02 -0.85
C GLN A 176 -10.46 18.46 -2.29
N LYS A 177 -11.38 17.54 -2.61
CA LYS A 177 -11.54 16.93 -3.93
C LYS A 177 -10.40 16.00 -4.36
N MET A 178 -9.67 15.44 -3.42
CA MET A 178 -8.68 14.41 -3.68
C MET A 178 -9.34 13.02 -3.63
N MET A 179 -8.95 12.13 -4.54
CA MET A 179 -9.22 10.71 -4.36
C MET A 179 -8.34 10.18 -3.23
N VAL A 180 -8.86 9.31 -2.38
CA VAL A 180 -8.10 8.73 -1.27
C VAL A 180 -8.06 7.22 -1.41
N LEU A 181 -6.86 6.65 -1.47
CA LEU A 181 -6.61 5.22 -1.44
C LEU A 181 -6.12 4.81 -0.06
N ILE A 182 -6.80 3.86 0.58
CA ILE A 182 -6.38 3.24 1.84
C ILE A 182 -6.10 1.77 1.57
N VAL A 183 -4.92 1.30 1.96
CA VAL A 183 -4.50 -0.10 1.86
C VAL A 183 -4.06 -0.57 3.24
N GLU A 184 -4.63 -1.68 3.71
CA GLU A 184 -4.41 -2.26 5.03
C GLU A 184 -4.09 -3.77 4.93
N PRO A 185 -3.52 -4.40 5.97
CA PRO A 185 -3.34 -5.84 5.97
C PRO A 185 -4.65 -6.59 5.70
N GLY A 186 -4.60 -7.67 4.94
CA GLY A 186 -5.74 -8.54 4.64
C GLY A 186 -6.15 -9.42 5.82
N THR A 187 -6.24 -8.83 7.00
CA THR A 187 -6.67 -9.45 8.27
C THR A 187 -8.08 -8.96 8.64
N PRO A 188 -8.79 -9.65 9.55
CA PRO A 188 -10.07 -9.16 10.06
C PRO A 188 -10.00 -7.72 10.59
N LYS A 189 -8.92 -7.37 11.32
CA LYS A 189 -8.70 -6.01 11.86
C LYS A 189 -8.48 -4.99 10.75
N GLY A 190 -7.61 -5.29 9.78
CA GLY A 190 -7.37 -4.39 8.64
C GLY A 190 -8.62 -4.16 7.81
N PHE A 191 -9.39 -5.23 7.54
CA PHE A 191 -10.67 -5.10 6.86
C PHE A 191 -11.69 -4.27 7.66
N ALA A 192 -11.77 -4.43 8.98
CA ALA A 192 -12.66 -3.63 9.82
C ALA A 192 -12.34 -2.13 9.73
N ASN A 193 -11.07 -1.74 9.70
CA ASN A 193 -10.64 -0.36 9.49
C ASN A 193 -11.11 0.15 8.11
N ILE A 194 -10.86 -0.61 7.05
CA ILE A 194 -11.31 -0.27 5.69
C ILE A 194 -12.82 -0.11 5.64
N LEU A 195 -13.57 -1.02 6.24
CA LEU A 195 -15.04 -0.99 6.24
C LEU A 195 -15.58 0.23 6.99
N SER A 196 -14.99 0.56 8.13
CA SER A 196 -15.36 1.73 8.92
C SER A 196 -15.15 3.03 8.14
N ILE A 197 -13.95 3.24 7.58
CA ILE A 197 -13.62 4.42 6.77
C ILE A 197 -14.55 4.50 5.54
N ARG A 198 -14.71 3.38 4.83
CA ARG A 198 -15.62 3.29 3.67
C ARG A 198 -17.03 3.77 4.00
N ASN A 199 -17.62 3.25 5.07
CA ASN A 199 -19.02 3.56 5.41
C ASN A 199 -19.19 5.03 5.80
N GLN A 200 -18.29 5.57 6.61
CA GLN A 200 -18.34 6.97 7.02
C GLN A 200 -18.19 7.94 5.84
N LEU A 201 -17.30 7.66 4.88
CA LEU A 201 -17.17 8.52 3.71
C LEU A 201 -18.36 8.37 2.75
N LEU A 202 -18.97 7.21 2.63
CA LEU A 202 -20.20 7.03 1.86
C LEU A 202 -21.37 7.83 2.44
N GLU A 203 -21.52 7.89 3.76
CA GLU A 203 -22.50 8.75 4.44
C GLU A 203 -22.27 10.24 4.14
N LEU A 204 -21.04 10.65 3.92
CA LEU A 204 -20.67 12.01 3.50
C LEU A 204 -20.82 12.26 1.98
N GLY A 205 -21.22 11.25 1.20
CA GLY A 205 -21.44 11.34 -0.24
C GLY A 205 -20.24 10.98 -1.11
N ALA A 206 -19.24 10.28 -0.57
CA ALA A 206 -18.14 9.76 -1.39
C ALA A 206 -18.60 8.65 -2.34
N HIS A 207 -17.85 8.47 -3.41
CA HIS A 207 -18.03 7.37 -4.37
C HIS A 207 -16.90 6.37 -4.27
N ILE A 208 -17.18 5.09 -4.54
CA ILE A 208 -16.14 4.05 -4.51
C ILE A 208 -15.52 3.92 -5.91
N ALA A 209 -14.25 4.26 -6.03
CA ALA A 209 -13.46 4.02 -7.23
C ALA A 209 -13.02 2.55 -7.34
N ALA A 210 -12.69 1.89 -6.22
CA ALA A 210 -12.34 0.47 -6.12
C ALA A 210 -12.38 0.04 -4.63
N PRO A 211 -12.51 -1.24 -4.30
CA PRO A 211 -12.76 -2.41 -5.13
C PRO A 211 -14.27 -2.70 -5.29
N CYS A 212 -15.12 -2.14 -4.42
CA CYS A 212 -16.53 -2.53 -4.32
C CYS A 212 -17.29 -2.20 -5.60
N PRO A 213 -18.18 -3.08 -6.08
CA PRO A 213 -18.99 -2.83 -7.27
C PRO A 213 -20.14 -1.84 -6.99
N HIS A 214 -20.49 -1.63 -5.71
CA HIS A 214 -21.65 -0.84 -5.27
C HIS A 214 -21.37 -0.03 -4.00
N HIS A 215 -22.26 0.92 -3.67
CA HIS A 215 -22.23 1.76 -2.47
C HIS A 215 -23.07 1.20 -1.31
N LEU A 216 -23.80 0.09 -1.52
CA LEU A 216 -24.63 -0.55 -0.48
C LEU A 216 -23.79 -1.07 0.69
N ALA A 217 -24.45 -1.47 1.78
CA ALA A 217 -23.80 -2.13 2.90
C ALA A 217 -22.99 -3.34 2.42
N CYS A 218 -21.83 -3.58 3.03
CA CYS A 218 -20.98 -4.70 2.66
C CYS A 218 -21.67 -6.02 3.04
N PRO A 219 -21.89 -6.94 2.09
CA PRO A 219 -22.64 -8.17 2.35
C PRO A 219 -21.80 -9.28 3.00
N THR A 220 -20.47 -9.08 3.18
CA THR A 220 -19.62 -10.17 3.68
C THR A 220 -19.88 -10.46 5.15
N ALA A 221 -20.04 -11.74 5.48
CA ALA A 221 -20.10 -12.25 6.85
C ALA A 221 -18.71 -12.48 7.48
N SER A 222 -17.64 -12.37 6.68
CA SER A 222 -16.24 -12.56 7.06
C SER A 222 -15.46 -11.28 6.79
N TRP A 223 -14.26 -11.37 6.21
CA TRP A 223 -13.50 -10.17 5.81
C TRP A 223 -13.11 -10.26 4.33
N CYS A 224 -13.24 -9.12 3.63
CA CYS A 224 -12.87 -9.00 2.22
C CYS A 224 -11.38 -8.65 2.12
N HIS A 225 -10.62 -9.49 1.41
CA HIS A 225 -9.21 -9.27 1.16
C HIS A 225 -8.83 -9.77 -0.24
N PHE A 226 -7.68 -9.33 -0.72
CA PHE A 226 -7.17 -9.65 -2.04
C PHE A 226 -5.73 -10.16 -1.92
N PRO A 227 -5.32 -11.16 -2.70
CA PRO A 227 -3.93 -11.58 -2.76
C PRO A 227 -3.16 -10.77 -3.81
N ALA A 228 -1.96 -10.33 -3.47
CA ALA A 228 -1.00 -9.79 -4.42
C ALA A 228 0.23 -10.70 -4.47
N ARG A 229 0.46 -11.36 -5.61
CA ARG A 229 1.63 -12.22 -5.78
C ARG A 229 2.87 -11.40 -6.08
N VAL A 230 3.89 -11.54 -5.25
CA VAL A 230 5.21 -10.95 -5.44
C VAL A 230 6.27 -12.03 -5.61
N GLU A 231 7.14 -11.87 -6.60
CA GLU A 231 8.30 -12.72 -6.78
C GLU A 231 9.37 -12.36 -5.75
N ARG A 232 9.97 -13.37 -5.15
CA ARG A 232 11.01 -13.20 -4.15
C ARG A 232 12.36 -13.06 -4.82
N THR A 233 13.09 -11.99 -4.52
CA THR A 233 14.53 -11.93 -4.82
C THR A 233 15.26 -13.00 -4.01
N LYS A 234 16.51 -13.31 -4.41
CA LYS A 234 17.35 -14.25 -3.67
C LYS A 234 17.49 -13.88 -2.19
N VAL A 235 17.75 -12.61 -1.92
CA VAL A 235 17.91 -12.09 -0.54
C VAL A 235 16.57 -12.18 0.23
N HIS A 236 15.48 -11.76 -0.38
CA HIS A 236 14.13 -11.87 0.22
C HIS A 236 13.80 -13.33 0.62
N LYS A 237 14.09 -14.29 -0.28
CA LYS A 237 13.89 -15.71 -0.01
C LYS A 237 14.75 -16.20 1.16
N LEU A 238 15.99 -15.77 1.24
CA LEU A 238 16.93 -16.16 2.31
C LEU A 238 16.56 -15.57 3.65
N LEU A 239 16.03 -14.33 3.70
CA LEU A 239 15.60 -13.69 4.95
C LEU A 239 14.36 -14.34 5.55
N LYS A 240 13.39 -14.71 4.71
CA LYS A 240 12.14 -15.33 5.14
C LYS A 240 12.20 -16.86 5.23
N GLU A 241 13.36 -17.47 4.96
CA GLU A 241 13.52 -18.93 4.89
C GLU A 241 12.47 -19.61 4.01
N GLY A 242 12.05 -18.89 2.97
CA GLY A 242 10.95 -19.33 2.10
C GLY A 242 11.39 -20.41 1.12
N SER A 243 10.62 -21.48 0.97
CA SER A 243 10.84 -22.53 -0.05
C SER A 243 10.44 -22.07 -1.45
N LEU A 244 9.35 -21.30 -1.57
CA LEU A 244 8.78 -20.85 -2.84
C LEU A 244 9.50 -19.60 -3.38
N GLY A 245 9.56 -19.47 -4.71
CA GLY A 245 10.08 -18.30 -5.41
C GLY A 245 9.15 -17.08 -5.37
N TYR A 246 8.01 -17.18 -4.72
CA TYR A 246 7.02 -16.10 -4.58
C TYR A 246 6.35 -16.15 -3.21
N GLU A 247 5.63 -15.07 -2.88
CA GLU A 247 4.67 -15.03 -1.79
C GLU A 247 3.41 -14.28 -2.22
N ASP A 248 2.29 -14.58 -1.56
CA ASP A 248 1.03 -13.88 -1.77
C ASP A 248 0.78 -12.97 -0.55
N GLU A 249 0.91 -11.66 -0.73
CA GLU A 249 0.52 -10.67 0.27
C GLU A 249 -0.99 -10.54 0.28
N LYS A 250 -1.61 -10.73 1.45
CA LYS A 250 -3.04 -10.47 1.64
C LYS A 250 -3.24 -9.03 2.09
N TYR A 251 -4.10 -8.30 1.38
CA TYR A 251 -4.42 -6.91 1.70
C TYR A 251 -5.91 -6.63 1.55
N SER A 252 -6.40 -5.65 2.29
CA SER A 252 -7.73 -5.05 2.14
C SER A 252 -7.54 -3.61 1.71
N TYR A 253 -8.44 -3.07 0.88
CA TYR A 253 -8.31 -1.68 0.44
C TYR A 253 -9.64 -1.06 0.05
N VAL A 254 -9.65 0.27 0.02
CA VAL A 254 -10.70 1.06 -0.58
C VAL A 254 -10.12 2.32 -1.22
N ALA A 255 -10.60 2.67 -2.40
CA ALA A 255 -10.37 3.94 -3.05
C ALA A 255 -11.67 4.73 -3.09
N LEU A 256 -11.68 5.90 -2.45
CA LEU A 256 -12.82 6.78 -2.27
C LEU A 256 -12.64 8.05 -3.09
N SER A 257 -13.58 8.28 -4.00
CA SER A 257 -13.57 9.38 -4.95
C SER A 257 -14.51 10.51 -4.51
N PRO A 258 -14.14 11.77 -4.71
CA PRO A 258 -15.03 12.92 -4.54
C PRO A 258 -15.96 13.16 -5.73
N PHE A 259 -15.86 12.36 -6.79
CA PHE A 259 -16.69 12.42 -7.99
C PHE A 259 -17.30 11.05 -8.32
N PRO A 260 -18.41 11.00 -9.09
CA PRO A 260 -19.07 9.76 -9.46
C PRO A 260 -18.14 8.79 -10.20
N CYS A 261 -18.25 7.52 -9.86
CA CYS A 261 -17.51 6.43 -10.48
C CYS A 261 -18.47 5.44 -11.15
N PRO A 262 -18.09 4.81 -12.27
CA PRO A 262 -18.89 3.78 -12.92
C PRO A 262 -19.22 2.64 -11.96
N SER A 263 -20.46 2.16 -11.96
CA SER A 263 -20.83 0.95 -11.25
C SER A 263 -20.34 -0.29 -11.99
N LEU A 264 -20.11 -1.38 -11.27
CA LEU A 264 -19.84 -2.70 -11.81
C LEU A 264 -21.03 -3.62 -11.52
N GLU A 265 -21.26 -4.60 -12.38
CA GLU A 265 -22.29 -5.62 -12.13
C GLU A 265 -21.94 -6.50 -10.92
N GLY A 266 -20.65 -6.77 -10.76
CA GLY A 266 -20.15 -7.55 -9.63
C GLY A 266 -18.64 -7.66 -9.62
N ARG A 267 -18.10 -8.20 -8.54
CA ARG A 267 -16.69 -8.49 -8.35
C ARG A 267 -16.51 -9.87 -7.73
N ILE A 268 -15.60 -10.66 -8.29
CA ILE A 268 -15.18 -11.94 -7.69
C ILE A 268 -14.38 -11.60 -6.41
N VAL A 269 -14.78 -12.18 -5.28
CA VAL A 269 -14.21 -11.87 -3.96
C VAL A 269 -13.46 -13.05 -3.33
N GLU A 270 -13.53 -14.23 -3.92
CA GLU A 270 -12.81 -15.43 -3.48
C GLU A 270 -12.16 -16.13 -4.68
N ASN A 271 -11.18 -16.99 -4.39
CA ASN A 271 -10.58 -17.82 -5.44
C ASN A 271 -11.63 -18.74 -6.08
N PRO A 272 -11.62 -18.89 -7.40
CA PRO A 272 -12.47 -19.85 -8.08
C PRO A 272 -12.27 -21.27 -7.55
N GLN A 273 -13.37 -21.96 -7.28
CA GLN A 273 -13.36 -23.38 -6.89
C GLN A 273 -13.63 -24.24 -8.11
N ASN A 274 -12.63 -25.00 -8.55
CA ASN A 274 -12.77 -25.96 -9.62
C ASN A 274 -13.44 -27.24 -9.08
N LEU A 275 -14.62 -27.53 -9.58
CA LEU A 275 -15.40 -28.72 -9.25
C LEU A 275 -15.55 -29.58 -10.51
N SER A 276 -16.01 -30.85 -10.34
CA SER A 276 -16.25 -31.73 -11.49
C SER A 276 -17.31 -31.11 -12.43
N GLY A 277 -16.91 -30.74 -13.63
CA GLY A 277 -17.80 -30.21 -14.67
C GLY A 277 -18.19 -28.73 -14.56
N HIS A 278 -17.76 -27.99 -13.51
CA HIS A 278 -18.06 -26.56 -13.37
C HIS A 278 -17.06 -25.83 -12.46
N VAL A 279 -17.08 -24.48 -12.55
CA VAL A 279 -16.31 -23.59 -11.67
C VAL A 279 -17.27 -22.75 -10.84
N LYS A 280 -17.08 -22.72 -9.52
CA LYS A 280 -17.87 -21.91 -8.60
C LYS A 280 -17.11 -20.62 -8.25
N PHE A 281 -17.81 -19.50 -8.28
CA PHE A 281 -17.31 -18.18 -7.89
C PHE A 281 -18.15 -17.59 -6.76
N SER A 282 -17.50 -16.95 -5.81
CA SER A 282 -18.16 -16.02 -4.87
C SER A 282 -18.09 -14.62 -5.46
N VAL A 283 -19.24 -13.99 -5.66
CA VAL A 283 -19.35 -12.68 -6.32
C VAL A 283 -20.07 -11.70 -5.42
N CYS A 284 -19.44 -10.56 -5.15
CA CYS A 284 -20.11 -9.40 -4.54
C CYS A 284 -20.85 -8.64 -5.64
N THR A 285 -22.17 -8.47 -5.49
CA THR A 285 -23.03 -7.78 -6.46
C THR A 285 -23.89 -6.73 -5.76
N ASN A 286 -24.56 -5.89 -6.53
CA ASN A 286 -25.54 -4.91 -6.06
C ASN A 286 -26.98 -5.47 -5.97
N LYS A 287 -27.16 -6.79 -6.12
CA LYS A 287 -28.42 -7.51 -6.06
C LYS A 287 -28.53 -8.30 -4.78
#